data_4e0d343ade456e3507049aa9989dd4af
#
_entry.id   4e0d343ade456e3507049aa9989dd4af
#
_cell.length_a   1.000
_cell.length_b   1.000
_cell.length_c   1.000
_cell.angle_alpha   90.00
_cell.angle_beta   90.00
_cell.angle_gamma   90.00
#
_symmetry.space_group_name_H-M   'P 1'
#
loop_
_entity.id
_entity.type
_entity.pdbx_description
1 polymer ?
#
loop_
_entity_poly.entity_id
_entity_poly.type
_entity_poly.pdbx_seq_one_letter_code
_entity_poly.pdbx_strand_id
1 'polypeptide(L)'
;MNIFIAKSLYGEFSSPEKKYLSKKLKGHRIFIEGSNKTLNNKILKSCEVIFGNLNPELLNEAPSLRWVQLESAGFAEYQDCIQFNKFLKISNLKDFFSDQVAHTAVASILSFYRKIPTLSLLQEKKKWVGDPLRKQLETVTGKNILFIGSGYINKRIKKLLAGFDCVFEFTNSQTPKGKLKKLIKQSEIVICCTPGTPKTNNLLNKDLLNQFRKNSLLVNIGRGNAIDEKQLIHILQKKKILGAILDVTNQEPIPQNHPLWTLNNVLLTQHTAGGSQDELLKKIDFFKNNLDRYLKNKKPLNLVNFKRGY
;
A
#
# COMPACT_ATOMS: atom_id res chain seq x y z
N MET A 1 20.17 -17.53 -18.69
CA MET A 1 20.06 -16.08 -18.92
C MET A 1 20.73 -15.30 -17.79
N ASN A 2 21.01 -14.02 -18.00
CA ASN A 2 21.58 -13.11 -17.00
C ASN A 2 20.46 -12.35 -16.30
N ILE A 3 20.41 -12.47 -14.97
CA ILE A 3 19.41 -11.81 -14.09
C ILE A 3 20.15 -10.84 -13.18
N PHE A 4 19.71 -9.59 -13.15
CA PHE A 4 20.25 -8.57 -12.26
C PHE A 4 19.27 -8.34 -11.09
N ILE A 5 19.79 -8.30 -9.86
CA ILE A 5 18.97 -8.11 -8.66
C ILE A 5 19.37 -6.80 -8.00
N ALA A 6 18.39 -5.93 -7.72
CA ALA A 6 18.61 -4.67 -7.06
C ALA A 6 19.19 -4.87 -5.64
N LYS A 7 20.16 -4.01 -5.27
CA LYS A 7 20.84 -4.06 -3.97
C LYS A 7 19.89 -3.88 -2.80
N SER A 8 18.90 -3.00 -2.94
CA SER A 8 17.87 -2.76 -1.92
C SER A 8 17.19 -4.07 -1.55
N LEU A 9 16.63 -4.78 -2.53
CA LEU A 9 15.95 -6.04 -2.32
C LEU A 9 16.89 -7.14 -1.81
N TYR A 10 18.07 -7.30 -2.42
CA TYR A 10 19.01 -8.37 -2.00
C TYR A 10 19.55 -8.15 -0.59
N GLY A 11 19.66 -6.89 -0.16
CA GLY A 11 20.09 -6.51 1.18
C GLY A 11 19.11 -6.90 2.27
N GLU A 12 17.82 -7.00 1.93
CA GLU A 12 16.77 -7.43 2.86
C GLU A 12 16.81 -8.95 3.12
N PHE A 13 17.34 -9.75 2.18
CA PHE A 13 17.35 -11.20 2.33
C PHE A 13 18.31 -11.65 3.42
N SER A 14 17.82 -12.45 4.35
CA SER A 14 18.61 -13.25 5.28
C SER A 14 19.39 -14.37 4.57
N SER A 15 20.33 -15.02 5.27
CA SER A 15 21.10 -16.15 4.70
C SER A 15 20.21 -17.30 4.20
N PRO A 16 19.15 -17.74 4.92
CA PRO A 16 18.21 -18.74 4.41
C PRO A 16 17.51 -18.30 3.12
N GLU A 17 17.06 -17.04 3.04
CA GLU A 17 16.35 -16.50 1.87
C GLU A 17 17.27 -16.36 0.66
N LYS A 18 18.54 -15.98 0.85
CA LYS A 18 19.57 -15.99 -0.21
C LYS A 18 19.81 -17.40 -0.75
N LYS A 19 19.85 -18.41 0.13
CA LYS A 19 19.96 -19.81 -0.26
C LYS A 19 18.72 -20.27 -1.04
N TYR A 20 17.53 -19.87 -0.59
CA TYR A 20 16.27 -20.15 -1.28
C TYR A 20 16.23 -19.53 -2.67
N LEU A 21 16.57 -18.24 -2.80
CA LEU A 21 16.68 -17.54 -4.07
C LEU A 21 17.63 -18.27 -5.04
N SER A 22 18.84 -18.62 -4.57
CA SER A 22 19.84 -19.33 -5.38
C SER A 22 19.34 -20.68 -5.86
N LYS A 23 18.60 -21.43 -5.01
CA LYS A 23 17.95 -22.69 -5.38
C LYS A 23 16.88 -22.48 -6.46
N LYS A 24 16.02 -21.47 -6.30
CA LYS A 24 14.93 -21.15 -7.24
C LYS A 24 15.44 -20.68 -8.60
N LEU A 25 16.59 -20.03 -8.64
CA LEU A 25 17.19 -19.48 -9.86
C LEU A 25 18.34 -20.35 -10.39
N LYS A 26 18.42 -21.62 -9.99
CA LYS A 26 19.43 -22.56 -10.50
C LYS A 26 19.36 -22.62 -12.04
N GLY A 27 20.54 -22.58 -12.71
CA GLY A 27 20.64 -22.53 -14.17
C GLY A 27 20.64 -21.14 -14.79
N HIS A 28 20.52 -20.08 -13.97
CA HIS A 28 20.68 -18.68 -14.39
C HIS A 28 21.95 -18.08 -13.80
N ARG A 29 22.52 -17.07 -14.47
CA ARG A 29 23.60 -16.24 -13.91
C ARG A 29 22.98 -15.07 -13.17
N ILE A 30 23.26 -14.97 -11.87
CA ILE A 30 22.72 -13.94 -10.99
C ILE A 30 23.81 -12.91 -10.75
N PHE A 31 23.48 -11.66 -10.98
CA PHE A 31 24.32 -10.50 -10.67
C PHE A 31 23.60 -9.63 -9.65
N ILE A 32 24.31 -9.24 -8.60
CA ILE A 32 23.78 -8.35 -7.57
C ILE A 32 24.31 -6.95 -7.83
N GLU A 33 23.43 -5.96 -7.74
CA GLU A 33 23.84 -4.57 -7.81
C GLU A 33 24.91 -4.26 -6.76
N GLY A 34 26.07 -3.80 -7.21
CA GLY A 34 27.18 -3.40 -6.34
C GLY A 34 27.24 -1.89 -6.11
N SER A 35 28.21 -1.44 -5.34
CA SER A 35 28.48 -0.02 -5.12
C SER A 35 29.21 0.66 -6.29
N ASN A 36 29.82 -0.11 -7.18
CA ASN A 36 30.53 0.39 -8.35
C ASN A 36 29.59 0.59 -9.54
N LYS A 37 29.20 1.82 -9.84
CA LYS A 37 28.29 2.18 -10.94
C LYS A 37 28.79 1.71 -12.32
N THR A 38 30.09 1.86 -12.61
CA THR A 38 30.69 1.47 -13.91
C THR A 38 30.56 -0.02 -14.15
N LEU A 39 30.80 -0.84 -13.11
CA LEU A 39 30.64 -2.29 -13.19
C LEU A 39 29.18 -2.67 -13.35
N ASN A 40 28.28 -2.05 -12.60
CA ASN A 40 26.85 -2.28 -12.73
C ASN A 40 26.37 -2.00 -14.16
N ASN A 41 26.73 -0.88 -14.77
CA ASN A 41 26.37 -0.53 -16.12
C ASN A 41 26.92 -1.55 -17.14
N LYS A 42 28.17 -2.00 -16.97
CA LYS A 42 28.74 -3.04 -17.83
C LYS A 42 27.96 -4.36 -17.76
N ILE A 43 27.54 -4.77 -16.57
CA ILE A 43 26.76 -5.99 -16.34
C ILE A 43 25.34 -5.82 -16.89
N LEU A 44 24.69 -4.69 -16.63
CA LEU A 44 23.32 -4.42 -17.09
C LEU A 44 23.17 -4.51 -18.60
N LYS A 45 24.20 -4.12 -19.38
CA LYS A 45 24.20 -4.25 -20.85
C LYS A 45 23.96 -5.69 -21.33
N SER A 46 24.31 -6.69 -20.52
CA SER A 46 24.16 -8.12 -20.83
C SER A 46 22.95 -8.77 -20.17
N CYS A 47 22.21 -8.04 -19.31
CA CYS A 47 21.09 -8.59 -18.57
C CYS A 47 19.77 -8.42 -19.34
N GLU A 48 18.98 -9.49 -19.36
CA GLU A 48 17.65 -9.50 -19.97
C GLU A 48 16.54 -9.23 -18.95
N VAL A 49 16.80 -9.54 -17.69
CA VAL A 49 15.79 -9.50 -16.60
C VAL A 49 16.39 -8.80 -15.39
N ILE A 50 15.56 -7.95 -14.76
CA ILE A 50 15.84 -7.33 -13.46
C ILE A 50 14.81 -7.76 -12.44
N PHE A 51 15.24 -8.03 -11.20
CA PHE A 51 14.39 -8.25 -10.03
C PHE A 51 14.68 -7.22 -8.96
N GLY A 52 13.69 -6.46 -8.58
CA GLY A 52 13.75 -5.38 -7.61
C GLY A 52 13.59 -3.99 -8.23
N ASN A 53 13.53 -2.98 -7.38
CA ASN A 53 13.40 -1.58 -7.78
C ASN A 53 14.79 -0.99 -8.05
N LEU A 54 15.16 -0.87 -9.31
CA LEU A 54 16.39 -0.22 -9.74
C LEU A 54 16.12 1.24 -10.11
N ASN A 55 17.11 2.12 -9.94
CA ASN A 55 16.98 3.51 -10.41
C ASN A 55 16.57 3.51 -11.91
N PRO A 56 15.45 4.15 -12.27
CA PRO A 56 14.93 4.18 -13.64
C PRO A 56 15.96 4.63 -14.69
N GLU A 57 16.86 5.56 -14.36
CA GLU A 57 17.90 6.04 -15.25
C GLU A 57 18.83 4.91 -15.75
N LEU A 58 19.11 3.93 -14.88
CA LEU A 58 19.97 2.80 -15.21
C LEU A 58 19.33 1.86 -16.23
N LEU A 59 18.00 1.85 -16.34
CA LEU A 59 17.30 1.02 -17.32
C LEU A 59 17.57 1.48 -18.77
N ASN A 60 17.90 2.75 -18.95
CA ASN A 60 18.22 3.32 -20.26
C ASN A 60 19.56 2.80 -20.80
N GLU A 61 20.45 2.36 -19.89
CA GLU A 61 21.77 1.84 -20.25
C GLU A 61 21.78 0.32 -20.49
N ALA A 62 20.61 -0.32 -20.43
CA ALA A 62 20.45 -1.76 -20.54
C ALA A 62 19.75 -2.19 -21.86
N PRO A 63 20.43 -2.17 -23.00
CA PRO A 63 19.82 -2.43 -24.33
C PRO A 63 19.28 -3.85 -24.49
N SER A 64 19.84 -4.81 -23.75
CA SER A 64 19.39 -6.20 -23.74
C SER A 64 18.17 -6.43 -22.84
N LEU A 65 17.82 -5.47 -22.02
CA LEU A 65 16.73 -5.60 -21.04
C LEU A 65 15.38 -5.77 -21.73
N ARG A 66 14.62 -6.75 -21.28
CA ARG A 66 13.28 -7.08 -21.81
C ARG A 66 12.22 -7.09 -20.73
N TRP A 67 12.60 -7.38 -19.48
CA TRP A 67 11.63 -7.47 -18.41
C TRP A 67 12.21 -7.05 -17.05
N VAL A 68 11.43 -6.22 -16.33
CA VAL A 68 11.68 -5.86 -14.93
C VAL A 68 10.54 -6.37 -14.08
N GLN A 69 10.84 -7.11 -13.02
CA GLN A 69 9.91 -7.41 -11.93
C GLN A 69 10.22 -6.47 -10.76
N LEU A 70 9.32 -5.53 -10.52
CA LEU A 70 9.40 -4.66 -9.35
C LEU A 70 9.05 -5.43 -8.07
N GLU A 71 9.66 -5.04 -6.96
CA GLU A 71 9.37 -5.53 -5.61
C GLU A 71 8.28 -4.74 -4.90
N SER A 72 7.71 -3.74 -5.56
CA SER A 72 6.65 -2.86 -5.07
C SER A 72 5.37 -2.98 -5.90
N ALA A 73 4.25 -2.51 -5.35
CA ALA A 73 3.02 -2.30 -6.10
C ALA A 73 3.02 -0.96 -6.86
N GLY A 74 3.71 0.07 -6.32
CA GLY A 74 3.91 1.37 -6.98
C GLY A 74 4.91 1.24 -8.13
N PHE A 75 4.73 2.07 -9.17
CA PHE A 75 5.63 2.12 -10.33
C PHE A 75 5.70 3.52 -10.97
N ALA A 76 5.26 4.56 -10.28
CA ALA A 76 5.19 5.92 -10.83
C ALA A 76 6.54 6.43 -11.35
N GLU A 77 7.63 6.07 -10.67
CA GLU A 77 9.00 6.45 -11.04
C GLU A 77 9.49 5.84 -12.38
N TYR A 78 8.81 4.76 -12.84
CA TYR A 78 9.16 4.09 -14.10
C TYR A 78 8.35 4.58 -15.30
N GLN A 79 7.53 5.61 -15.13
CA GLN A 79 6.56 6.02 -16.15
C GLN A 79 7.25 6.46 -17.47
N ASP A 80 8.44 7.04 -17.38
CA ASP A 80 9.19 7.54 -18.54
C ASP A 80 10.12 6.49 -19.17
N CYS A 81 10.36 5.35 -18.51
CA CYS A 81 11.31 4.34 -19.00
C CYS A 81 10.92 3.73 -20.36
N ILE A 82 9.62 3.69 -20.69
CA ILE A 82 9.14 3.14 -21.97
C ILE A 82 9.55 3.99 -23.17
N GLN A 83 9.79 5.28 -22.97
CA GLN A 83 10.21 6.16 -24.06
C GLN A 83 11.56 5.70 -24.65
N PHE A 84 12.41 5.11 -23.85
CA PHE A 84 13.75 4.67 -24.23
C PHE A 84 13.80 3.22 -24.72
N ASN A 85 12.91 2.35 -24.24
CA ASN A 85 12.86 0.95 -24.67
C ASN A 85 11.42 0.46 -24.84
N LYS A 86 10.93 0.51 -26.08
CA LYS A 86 9.56 0.08 -26.44
C LYS A 86 9.26 -1.40 -26.21
N PHE A 87 10.29 -2.23 -26.05
CA PHE A 87 10.15 -3.67 -25.80
C PHE A 87 10.18 -4.01 -24.33
N LEU A 88 10.50 -3.05 -23.47
CA LEU A 88 10.59 -3.26 -22.03
C LEU A 88 9.21 -3.56 -21.45
N LYS A 89 9.12 -4.67 -20.74
CA LYS A 89 7.97 -5.04 -19.93
C LYS A 89 8.30 -4.79 -18.47
N ILE A 90 7.39 -4.18 -17.73
CA ILE A 90 7.53 -3.98 -16.29
C ILE A 90 6.34 -4.67 -15.62
N SER A 91 6.62 -5.53 -14.64
CA SER A 91 5.62 -6.14 -13.76
C SER A 91 5.81 -5.62 -12.36
N ASN A 92 4.71 -5.44 -11.63
CA ASN A 92 4.72 -5.02 -10.24
C ASN A 92 4.08 -6.06 -9.32
N LEU A 93 4.04 -5.78 -8.02
CA LEU A 93 3.39 -6.62 -7.01
C LEU A 93 1.93 -6.22 -6.77
N LYS A 94 1.20 -5.89 -7.83
CA LYS A 94 -0.24 -5.64 -7.74
C LYS A 94 -0.94 -6.86 -7.13
N ASP A 95 -1.83 -6.61 -6.17
CA ASP A 95 -2.58 -7.64 -5.42
C ASP A 95 -1.76 -8.47 -4.41
N PHE A 96 -0.45 -8.45 -4.49
CA PHE A 96 0.43 -9.22 -3.61
C PHE A 96 0.22 -8.89 -2.12
N PHE A 97 -0.01 -7.63 -1.80
CA PHE A 97 -0.19 -7.13 -0.43
C PHE A 97 -1.66 -7.08 0.03
N SER A 98 -2.60 -7.59 -0.78
CA SER A 98 -4.03 -7.37 -0.53
C SER A 98 -4.53 -8.01 0.76
N ASP A 99 -4.05 -9.19 1.11
CA ASP A 99 -4.43 -9.86 2.35
C ASP A 99 -3.88 -9.15 3.57
N GLN A 100 -2.60 -8.83 3.58
CA GLN A 100 -1.91 -8.19 4.69
C GLN A 100 -2.52 -6.82 5.00
N VAL A 101 -2.65 -5.98 3.97
CA VAL A 101 -3.26 -4.65 4.11
C VAL A 101 -4.71 -4.74 4.57
N ALA A 102 -5.48 -5.70 4.05
CA ALA A 102 -6.86 -5.90 4.46
C ALA A 102 -6.95 -6.38 5.91
N HIS A 103 -6.07 -7.27 6.36
CA HIS A 103 -6.00 -7.71 7.76
C HIS A 103 -5.69 -6.54 8.68
N THR A 104 -4.69 -5.73 8.36
CA THR A 104 -4.33 -4.54 9.15
C THR A 104 -5.49 -3.54 9.21
N ALA A 105 -6.14 -3.27 8.08
CA ALA A 105 -7.27 -2.36 8.04
C ALA A 105 -8.44 -2.84 8.91
N VAL A 106 -8.83 -4.11 8.79
CA VAL A 106 -9.93 -4.69 9.59
C VAL A 106 -9.57 -4.74 11.07
N ALA A 107 -8.36 -5.21 11.42
CA ALA A 107 -7.89 -5.22 12.80
C ALA A 107 -7.87 -3.81 13.40
N SER A 108 -7.42 -2.81 12.66
CA SER A 108 -7.39 -1.42 13.11
C SER A 108 -8.80 -0.84 13.29
N ILE A 109 -9.74 -1.13 12.39
CA ILE A 109 -11.14 -0.71 12.51
C ILE A 109 -11.76 -1.32 13.78
N LEU A 110 -11.62 -2.63 13.97
CA LEU A 110 -12.13 -3.31 15.17
C LEU A 110 -11.46 -2.77 16.43
N SER A 111 -10.13 -2.61 16.42
CA SER A 111 -9.38 -2.03 17.54
C SER A 111 -9.84 -0.62 17.89
N PHE A 112 -10.12 0.21 16.89
CA PHE A 112 -10.58 1.59 17.09
C PHE A 112 -11.95 1.62 17.80
N TYR A 113 -12.95 0.90 17.28
CA TYR A 113 -14.28 0.84 17.88
C TYR A 113 -14.30 0.16 19.24
N ARG A 114 -13.43 -0.83 19.47
CA ARG A 114 -13.30 -1.55 20.73
C ARG A 114 -12.33 -0.89 21.73
N LYS A 115 -11.75 0.28 21.38
CA LYS A 115 -10.82 1.05 22.23
C LYS A 115 -9.59 0.23 22.68
N ILE A 116 -9.14 -0.72 21.86
CA ILE A 116 -7.98 -1.58 22.21
C ILE A 116 -6.72 -0.75 22.51
N PRO A 117 -6.35 0.30 21.73
CA PRO A 117 -5.20 1.13 22.06
C PRO A 117 -5.31 1.81 23.43
N THR A 118 -6.51 2.29 23.79
CA THR A 118 -6.76 2.88 25.11
C THR A 118 -6.61 1.84 26.22
N LEU A 119 -7.13 0.63 26.00
CA LEU A 119 -7.00 -0.48 26.96
C LEU A 119 -5.55 -0.89 27.17
N SER A 120 -4.74 -0.95 26.10
CA SER A 120 -3.30 -1.25 26.20
C SER A 120 -2.56 -0.20 27.03
N LEU A 121 -2.84 1.09 26.83
CA LEU A 121 -2.25 2.18 27.62
C LEU A 121 -2.69 2.12 29.10
N LEU A 122 -3.94 1.73 29.37
CA LEU A 122 -4.44 1.54 30.75
C LEU A 122 -3.77 0.33 31.41
N GLN A 123 -3.55 -0.75 30.68
CA GLN A 123 -2.82 -1.93 31.16
C GLN A 123 -1.39 -1.56 31.57
N GLU A 124 -0.66 -0.82 30.71
CA GLU A 124 0.69 -0.34 31.02
C GLU A 124 0.73 0.49 32.31
N LYS A 125 -0.29 1.36 32.48
CA LYS A 125 -0.46 2.19 33.69
C LYS A 125 -1.04 1.44 34.88
N LYS A 126 -1.28 0.13 34.79
CA LYS A 126 -1.93 -0.71 35.81
C LYS A 126 -3.26 -0.11 36.31
N LYS A 127 -4.03 0.51 35.40
CA LYS A 127 -5.28 1.20 35.71
C LYS A 127 -6.48 0.42 35.21
N TRP A 128 -7.36 -0.02 36.13
CA TRP A 128 -8.65 -0.65 35.83
C TRP A 128 -9.75 0.42 35.83
N VAL A 129 -10.38 0.67 34.67
CA VAL A 129 -11.45 1.69 34.54
C VAL A 129 -12.84 1.03 34.55
N GLY A 130 -13.01 -0.12 33.88
CA GLY A 130 -14.28 -0.87 33.89
C GLY A 130 -15.43 -0.17 33.13
N ASP A 131 -16.56 -0.04 33.81
CA ASP A 131 -17.83 0.40 33.22
C ASP A 131 -17.82 1.76 32.51
N PRO A 132 -17.12 2.81 32.97
CA PRO A 132 -17.04 4.07 32.22
C PRO A 132 -16.47 3.91 30.80
N LEU A 133 -15.51 2.99 30.60
CA LEU A 133 -14.95 2.69 29.29
C LEU A 133 -15.89 1.77 28.50
N ARG A 134 -16.53 0.78 29.16
CA ARG A 134 -17.47 -0.16 28.55
C ARG A 134 -18.58 0.56 27.79
N LYS A 135 -19.11 1.65 28.33
CA LYS A 135 -20.17 2.49 27.72
C LYS A 135 -19.72 3.27 26.48
N GLN A 136 -18.41 3.32 26.20
CA GLN A 136 -17.83 3.99 25.02
C GLN A 136 -17.49 3.03 23.89
N LEU A 137 -17.67 1.72 24.12
CA LEU A 137 -17.36 0.71 23.12
C LEU A 137 -18.48 0.63 22.07
N GLU A 138 -18.10 0.60 20.81
CA GLU A 138 -19.03 0.44 19.68
C GLU A 138 -18.76 -0.85 18.93
N THR A 139 -19.72 -1.28 18.12
CA THR A 139 -19.59 -2.40 17.18
C THR A 139 -19.50 -1.91 15.75
N VAL A 140 -18.95 -2.74 14.87
CA VAL A 140 -18.89 -2.48 13.42
C VAL A 140 -20.17 -2.98 12.73
N THR A 141 -20.95 -3.82 13.41
CA THR A 141 -22.15 -4.46 12.88
C THR A 141 -23.14 -3.44 12.32
N GLY A 142 -23.62 -3.68 11.10
CA GLY A 142 -24.64 -2.88 10.42
C GLY A 142 -24.15 -1.52 9.89
N LYS A 143 -22.87 -1.18 10.03
CA LYS A 143 -22.37 0.15 9.62
C LYS A 143 -22.31 0.30 8.10
N ASN A 144 -22.57 1.53 7.64
CA ASN A 144 -22.41 1.92 6.24
C ASN A 144 -20.93 2.20 5.94
N ILE A 145 -20.33 1.44 5.06
CA ILE A 145 -18.91 1.51 4.69
C ILE A 145 -18.75 1.95 3.24
N LEU A 146 -18.08 3.07 3.03
CA LEU A 146 -17.70 3.57 1.71
C LEU A 146 -16.26 3.21 1.38
N PHE A 147 -16.05 2.53 0.27
CA PHE A 147 -14.73 2.31 -0.31
C PHE A 147 -14.45 3.33 -1.41
N ILE A 148 -13.43 4.17 -1.21
CA ILE A 148 -12.88 5.04 -2.24
C ILE A 148 -11.76 4.28 -2.94
N GLY A 149 -12.06 3.81 -4.16
CA GLY A 149 -11.28 2.83 -4.90
C GLY A 149 -11.94 1.46 -4.91
N SER A 150 -11.93 0.79 -6.06
CA SER A 150 -12.54 -0.55 -6.28
C SER A 150 -11.50 -1.64 -6.53
N GLY A 151 -10.28 -1.45 -6.00
CA GLY A 151 -9.15 -2.37 -6.14
C GLY A 151 -9.25 -3.64 -5.28
N TYR A 152 -8.23 -4.49 -5.39
CA TYR A 152 -8.17 -5.79 -4.71
C TYR A 152 -8.24 -5.66 -3.18
N ILE A 153 -7.51 -4.72 -2.60
CA ILE A 153 -7.48 -4.48 -1.14
C ILE A 153 -8.89 -4.19 -0.62
N ASN A 154 -9.60 -3.22 -1.20
CA ASN A 154 -10.94 -2.86 -0.77
C ASN A 154 -11.95 -4.01 -0.95
N LYS A 155 -11.82 -4.81 -2.01
CA LYS A 155 -12.62 -6.03 -2.20
C LYS A 155 -12.32 -7.08 -1.13
N ARG A 156 -11.05 -7.20 -0.72
CA ARG A 156 -10.64 -8.12 0.33
C ARG A 156 -11.17 -7.67 1.69
N ILE A 157 -11.09 -6.39 2.02
CA ILE A 157 -11.68 -5.82 3.24
C ILE A 157 -13.18 -6.09 3.29
N LYS A 158 -13.91 -5.82 2.18
CA LYS A 158 -15.34 -6.17 2.09
C LYS A 158 -15.60 -7.63 2.45
N LYS A 159 -14.80 -8.56 1.87
CA LYS A 159 -14.95 -10.00 2.15
C LYS A 159 -14.72 -10.33 3.64
N LEU A 160 -13.74 -9.71 4.29
CA LEU A 160 -13.43 -9.92 5.71
C LEU A 160 -14.52 -9.32 6.63
N LEU A 161 -15.14 -8.21 6.23
CA LEU A 161 -16.20 -7.55 7.00
C LEU A 161 -17.60 -8.07 6.69
N ALA A 162 -17.76 -9.03 5.78
CA ALA A 162 -19.07 -9.54 5.37
C ALA A 162 -19.89 -10.13 6.55
N GLY A 163 -19.22 -10.75 7.54
CA GLY A 163 -19.88 -11.33 8.71
C GLY A 163 -20.35 -10.32 9.77
N PHE A 164 -20.17 -9.01 9.53
CA PHE A 164 -20.63 -7.94 10.42
C PHE A 164 -21.90 -7.25 9.91
N ASP A 165 -22.59 -7.79 8.92
CA ASP A 165 -23.85 -7.25 8.34
C ASP A 165 -23.73 -5.79 7.88
N CYS A 166 -22.54 -5.35 7.48
CA CYS A 166 -22.27 -4.01 7.01
C CYS A 166 -22.87 -3.76 5.62
N VAL A 167 -23.26 -2.52 5.36
CA VAL A 167 -23.66 -2.07 4.02
C VAL A 167 -22.46 -1.47 3.30
N PHE A 168 -22.20 -1.91 2.07
CA PHE A 168 -20.98 -1.56 1.33
C PHE A 168 -21.27 -0.80 0.06
N GLU A 169 -20.61 0.35 -0.12
CA GLU A 169 -20.60 1.14 -1.34
C GLU A 169 -19.18 1.32 -1.88
N PHE A 170 -19.03 1.33 -3.20
CA PHE A 170 -17.75 1.53 -3.88
C PHE A 170 -17.79 2.73 -4.79
N THR A 171 -16.67 3.46 -4.83
CA THR A 171 -16.42 4.50 -5.82
C THR A 171 -15.15 4.23 -6.60
N ASN A 172 -15.05 4.82 -7.79
CA ASN A 172 -13.89 4.74 -8.67
C ASN A 172 -13.66 6.09 -9.38
N SER A 173 -12.70 6.15 -10.29
CA SER A 173 -12.35 7.36 -11.04
C SER A 173 -13.47 7.93 -11.92
N GLN A 174 -14.52 7.17 -12.18
CA GLN A 174 -15.69 7.60 -12.97
C GLN A 174 -16.85 8.07 -12.10
N THR A 175 -16.74 7.93 -10.77
CA THR A 175 -17.81 8.35 -9.86
C THR A 175 -17.92 9.88 -9.85
N PRO A 176 -19.11 10.44 -10.18
CA PRO A 176 -19.31 11.88 -10.15
C PRO A 176 -19.07 12.48 -8.75
N LYS A 177 -18.45 13.66 -8.68
CA LYS A 177 -18.15 14.33 -7.40
C LYS A 177 -19.38 14.50 -6.50
N GLY A 178 -20.54 14.84 -7.07
CA GLY A 178 -21.79 14.95 -6.30
C GLY A 178 -22.23 13.63 -5.68
N LYS A 179 -22.08 12.50 -6.38
CA LYS A 179 -22.35 11.16 -5.84
C LYS A 179 -21.38 10.81 -4.73
N LEU A 180 -20.08 11.07 -4.90
CA LEU A 180 -19.06 10.84 -3.86
C LEU A 180 -19.39 11.64 -2.59
N LYS A 181 -19.76 12.92 -2.73
CA LYS A 181 -20.16 13.80 -1.62
C LYS A 181 -21.38 13.23 -0.85
N LYS A 182 -22.40 12.74 -1.59
CA LYS A 182 -23.59 12.11 -0.99
C LYS A 182 -23.21 10.84 -0.21
N LEU A 183 -22.38 9.97 -0.79
CA LEU A 183 -21.96 8.72 -0.17
C LEU A 183 -21.14 8.98 1.10
N ILE A 184 -20.21 9.94 1.09
CA ILE A 184 -19.45 10.34 2.30
C ILE A 184 -20.40 10.76 3.43
N LYS A 185 -21.41 11.57 3.13
CA LYS A 185 -22.42 12.02 4.13
C LYS A 185 -23.20 10.86 4.75
N GLN A 186 -23.36 9.75 4.04
CA GLN A 186 -24.14 8.60 4.49
C GLN A 186 -23.30 7.55 5.23
N SER A 187 -21.97 7.62 5.09
CA SER A 187 -21.07 6.56 5.57
C SER A 187 -20.57 6.81 6.99
N GLU A 188 -20.48 5.75 7.76
CA GLU A 188 -19.88 5.74 9.09
C GLU A 188 -18.40 5.35 9.05
N ILE A 189 -18.01 4.58 8.03
CA ILE A 189 -16.60 4.26 7.78
C ILE A 189 -16.30 4.61 6.32
N VAL A 190 -15.27 5.40 6.09
CA VAL A 190 -14.78 5.73 4.75
C VAL A 190 -13.36 5.22 4.61
N ILE A 191 -13.15 4.25 3.72
CA ILE A 191 -11.86 3.61 3.48
C ILE A 191 -11.29 4.11 2.16
N CYS A 192 -10.22 4.87 2.23
CA CYS A 192 -9.48 5.37 1.08
C CYS A 192 -8.32 4.41 0.76
N CYS A 193 -8.37 3.80 -0.42
CA CYS A 193 -7.31 2.96 -0.96
C CYS A 193 -7.16 3.25 -2.46
N THR A 194 -6.58 4.40 -2.76
CA THR A 194 -6.31 4.86 -4.12
C THR A 194 -4.82 4.86 -4.42
N PRO A 195 -4.42 4.69 -5.68
CA PRO A 195 -3.03 4.87 -6.08
C PRO A 195 -2.61 6.35 -5.95
N GLY A 196 -1.31 6.60 -5.78
CA GLY A 196 -0.75 7.96 -5.79
C GLY A 196 -0.54 8.44 -7.23
N THR A 197 -1.50 9.19 -7.76
CA THR A 197 -1.44 9.77 -9.10
C THR A 197 -1.80 11.26 -9.03
N PRO A 198 -1.47 12.07 -10.06
CA PRO A 198 -1.93 13.48 -10.10
C PRO A 198 -3.44 13.64 -9.94
N LYS A 199 -4.23 12.66 -10.43
CA LYS A 199 -5.71 12.68 -10.33
C LYS A 199 -6.25 12.36 -8.94
N THR A 200 -5.45 11.69 -8.10
CA THR A 200 -5.83 11.31 -6.73
C THR A 200 -5.18 12.19 -5.67
N ASN A 201 -4.31 13.12 -6.09
CA ASN A 201 -3.73 14.10 -5.18
C ASN A 201 -4.82 15.00 -4.59
N ASN A 202 -4.87 15.12 -3.26
CA ASN A 202 -5.92 15.83 -2.54
C ASN A 202 -7.35 15.43 -2.96
N LEU A 203 -7.55 14.15 -3.27
CA LEU A 203 -8.87 13.62 -3.63
C LEU A 203 -9.89 13.91 -2.51
N LEU A 204 -9.53 13.61 -1.27
CA LEU A 204 -10.28 14.01 -0.07
C LEU A 204 -9.82 15.41 0.38
N ASN A 205 -10.21 16.41 -0.39
CA ASN A 205 -9.93 17.81 -0.12
C ASN A 205 -10.82 18.38 1.00
N LYS A 206 -10.61 19.65 1.38
CA LYS A 206 -11.37 20.37 2.40
C LYS A 206 -12.88 20.25 2.22
N ASP A 207 -13.40 20.37 0.97
CA ASP A 207 -14.85 20.30 0.71
C ASP A 207 -15.41 18.92 1.04
N LEU A 208 -14.74 17.83 0.62
CA LEU A 208 -15.17 16.48 0.92
C LEU A 208 -14.96 16.09 2.40
N LEU A 209 -13.87 16.49 3.02
CA LEU A 209 -13.63 16.25 4.45
C LEU A 209 -14.68 16.90 5.33
N ASN A 210 -15.19 18.06 4.94
CA ASN A 210 -16.29 18.74 5.66
C ASN A 210 -17.67 18.06 5.48
N GLN A 211 -17.79 17.04 4.60
CA GLN A 211 -19.03 16.28 4.44
C GLN A 211 -19.12 15.07 5.39
N PHE A 212 -18.02 14.72 6.04
CA PHE A 212 -18.02 13.58 6.97
C PHE A 212 -18.97 13.84 8.15
N ARG A 213 -19.65 12.80 8.60
CA ARG A 213 -20.51 12.85 9.78
C ARG A 213 -19.66 12.91 11.06
N LYS A 214 -20.21 13.43 12.12
CA LYS A 214 -19.54 13.50 13.44
C LYS A 214 -19.03 12.12 13.92
N ASN A 215 -19.75 11.05 13.59
CA ASN A 215 -19.40 9.69 13.99
C ASN A 215 -18.69 8.90 12.86
N SER A 216 -18.19 9.56 11.84
CA SER A 216 -17.46 8.89 10.76
C SER A 216 -16.01 8.61 11.15
N LEU A 217 -15.54 7.42 10.79
CA LEU A 217 -14.14 6.99 10.86
C LEU A 217 -13.53 7.03 9.46
N LEU A 218 -12.44 7.76 9.29
CA LEU A 218 -11.65 7.74 8.07
C LEU A 218 -10.53 6.70 8.19
N VAL A 219 -10.34 5.88 7.16
CA VAL A 219 -9.24 4.91 7.05
C VAL A 219 -8.46 5.19 5.78
N ASN A 220 -7.17 5.46 5.87
CA ASN A 220 -6.30 5.62 4.71
C ASN A 220 -5.20 4.56 4.71
N ILE A 221 -5.31 3.64 3.76
CA ILE A 221 -4.39 2.53 3.50
C ILE A 221 -3.88 2.56 2.05
N GLY A 222 -4.03 3.71 1.39
CA GLY A 222 -3.62 3.91 0.00
C GLY A 222 -2.33 4.71 -0.11
N ARG A 223 -2.46 6.04 -0.18
CA ARG A 223 -1.35 7.00 -0.24
C ARG A 223 -1.70 8.25 0.57
N GLY A 224 -0.70 8.82 1.24
CA GLY A 224 -0.89 10.00 2.09
C GLY A 224 -1.43 11.21 1.33
N ASN A 225 -0.86 11.47 0.17
CA ASN A 225 -1.23 12.60 -0.69
C ASN A 225 -2.68 12.57 -1.23
N ALA A 226 -3.41 11.48 -1.01
CA ALA A 226 -4.84 11.43 -1.38
C ALA A 226 -5.73 12.29 -0.47
N ILE A 227 -5.22 12.75 0.66
CA ILE A 227 -5.96 13.51 1.66
C ILE A 227 -5.30 14.86 1.90
N ASP A 228 -6.11 15.92 2.00
CA ASP A 228 -5.68 17.19 2.56
C ASP A 228 -5.40 17.01 4.06
N GLU A 229 -4.14 16.67 4.38
CA GLU A 229 -3.72 16.32 5.74
C GLU A 229 -3.88 17.49 6.71
N LYS A 230 -3.65 18.73 6.28
CA LYS A 230 -3.85 19.93 7.11
C LYS A 230 -5.32 20.05 7.52
N GLN A 231 -6.23 19.87 6.57
CA GLN A 231 -7.65 19.91 6.85
C GLN A 231 -8.09 18.71 7.71
N LEU A 232 -7.54 17.52 7.47
CA LEU A 232 -7.80 16.34 8.30
C LEU A 232 -7.42 16.58 9.75
N ILE A 233 -6.22 17.09 10.02
CA ILE A 233 -5.76 17.43 11.38
C ILE A 233 -6.73 18.43 12.02
N HIS A 234 -7.14 19.48 11.30
CA HIS A 234 -8.07 20.47 11.81
C HIS A 234 -9.43 19.86 12.24
N ILE A 235 -10.03 18.99 11.41
CA ILE A 235 -11.32 18.38 11.76
C ILE A 235 -11.20 17.34 12.87
N LEU A 236 -10.05 16.65 13.00
CA LEU A 236 -9.75 15.71 14.10
C LEU A 236 -9.61 16.45 15.44
N GLN A 237 -8.83 17.55 15.46
CA GLN A 237 -8.66 18.40 16.65
C GLN A 237 -10.01 19.00 17.12
N LYS A 238 -10.85 19.41 16.17
CA LYS A 238 -12.20 19.92 16.46
C LYS A 238 -13.24 18.82 16.75
N LYS A 239 -12.82 17.53 16.74
CA LYS A 239 -13.71 16.38 16.94
C LYS A 239 -14.95 16.40 16.02
N LYS A 240 -14.76 16.88 14.78
CA LYS A 240 -15.82 16.93 13.76
C LYS A 240 -16.11 15.56 13.17
N ILE A 241 -15.18 14.63 13.27
CA ILE A 241 -15.32 13.22 12.94
C ILE A 241 -14.92 12.38 14.14
N LEU A 242 -15.28 11.10 14.15
CA LEU A 242 -14.94 10.16 15.22
C LEU A 242 -13.42 9.99 15.35
N GLY A 243 -12.74 9.82 14.22
CA GLY A 243 -11.29 9.67 14.21
C GLY A 243 -10.75 9.26 12.85
N ALA A 244 -9.46 8.92 12.82
CA ALA A 244 -8.80 8.42 11.63
C ALA A 244 -7.86 7.24 11.94
N ILE A 245 -7.75 6.31 11.00
CA ILE A 245 -6.74 5.25 10.92
C ILE A 245 -5.89 5.55 9.70
N LEU A 246 -4.60 5.78 9.91
CA LEU A 246 -3.69 6.20 8.86
C LEU A 246 -2.49 5.25 8.81
N ASP A 247 -2.40 4.44 7.77
CA ASP A 247 -1.21 3.67 7.47
C ASP A 247 -0.17 4.54 6.75
N VAL A 248 -0.64 5.52 6.00
CA VAL A 248 0.15 6.40 5.16
C VAL A 248 -0.14 7.87 5.45
N THR A 249 0.88 8.72 5.29
CA THR A 249 0.83 10.17 5.54
C THR A 249 1.51 10.94 4.39
N ASN A 250 1.36 12.27 4.35
CA ASN A 250 1.94 13.08 3.29
C ASN A 250 3.46 13.09 3.32
N GLN A 251 4.03 13.08 4.51
CA GLN A 251 5.47 12.95 4.72
C GLN A 251 5.75 11.66 5.48
N GLU A 252 6.64 10.83 4.94
CA GLU A 252 7.07 9.57 5.54
C GLU A 252 8.60 9.49 5.53
N PRO A 253 9.25 9.23 6.69
CA PRO A 253 8.67 9.13 8.03
C PRO A 253 8.05 10.44 8.53
N ILE A 254 7.01 10.34 9.38
CA ILE A 254 6.38 11.49 10.03
C ILE A 254 7.40 12.17 10.98
N PRO A 255 7.58 13.50 10.93
CA PRO A 255 8.41 14.23 11.89
C PRO A 255 7.94 14.02 13.33
N GLN A 256 8.90 14.00 14.28
CA GLN A 256 8.60 13.77 15.71
C GLN A 256 7.62 14.79 16.31
N ASN A 257 7.63 16.03 15.81
CA ASN A 257 6.74 17.12 16.25
C ASN A 257 5.41 17.18 15.51
N HIS A 258 5.09 16.18 14.67
CA HIS A 258 3.90 16.20 13.85
C HIS A 258 2.62 16.02 14.70
N PRO A 259 1.55 16.82 14.48
CA PRO A 259 0.35 16.79 15.31
C PRO A 259 -0.36 15.43 15.38
N LEU A 260 -0.28 14.61 14.35
CA LEU A 260 -0.92 13.29 14.31
C LEU A 260 -0.46 12.35 15.44
N TRP A 261 0.76 12.52 15.98
CA TRP A 261 1.26 11.71 17.09
C TRP A 261 0.47 11.87 18.39
N THR A 262 -0.08 13.05 18.62
CA THR A 262 -0.69 13.43 19.92
C THR A 262 -2.23 13.39 19.89
N LEU A 263 -2.84 13.11 18.73
CA LEU A 263 -4.29 13.04 18.60
C LEU A 263 -4.83 11.70 19.10
N ASN A 264 -5.58 11.73 20.21
CA ASN A 264 -6.15 10.50 20.83
C ASN A 264 -7.20 9.78 19.96
N ASN A 265 -7.69 10.43 18.89
CA ASN A 265 -8.61 9.89 17.92
C ASN A 265 -7.94 9.53 16.59
N VAL A 266 -6.63 9.31 16.61
CA VAL A 266 -5.84 8.83 15.47
C VAL A 266 -5.15 7.52 15.84
N LEU A 267 -5.17 6.56 14.93
CA LEU A 267 -4.35 5.35 14.96
C LEU A 267 -3.41 5.36 13.75
N LEU A 268 -2.11 5.31 14.02
CA LEU A 268 -1.06 5.25 13.00
C LEU A 268 -0.50 3.83 12.90
N THR A 269 -0.37 3.29 11.70
CA THR A 269 0.22 1.97 11.44
C THR A 269 1.53 2.04 10.64
N GLN A 270 2.08 3.23 10.47
CA GLN A 270 3.45 3.53 10.05
C GLN A 270 3.88 2.86 8.73
N HIS A 271 2.97 2.81 7.75
CA HIS A 271 3.17 2.19 6.42
C HIS A 271 3.60 0.72 6.51
N THR A 272 3.11 0.00 7.52
CA THR A 272 3.44 -1.41 7.76
C THR A 272 2.33 -2.39 7.38
N ALA A 273 1.20 -1.87 6.88
CA ALA A 273 0.02 -2.69 6.61
C ALA A 273 0.27 -3.84 5.62
N GLY A 274 1.23 -3.69 4.71
CA GLY A 274 1.59 -4.73 3.74
C GLY A 274 2.56 -5.80 4.25
N GLY A 275 3.19 -5.60 5.42
CA GLY A 275 4.24 -6.48 5.93
C GLY A 275 3.75 -7.87 6.31
N SER A 276 4.60 -8.89 6.11
CA SER A 276 4.42 -10.25 6.63
C SER A 276 5.79 -10.93 6.79
N GLN A 277 5.89 -11.88 7.73
CA GLN A 277 7.16 -12.60 7.99
C GLN A 277 7.70 -13.35 6.77
N ASP A 278 6.82 -13.80 5.89
CA ASP A 278 7.14 -14.58 4.70
C ASP A 278 7.16 -13.76 3.40
N GLU A 279 7.12 -12.43 3.51
CA GLU A 279 7.04 -11.51 2.38
C GLU A 279 8.16 -11.75 1.36
N LEU A 280 9.40 -11.83 1.82
CA LEU A 280 10.56 -11.99 0.95
C LEU A 280 10.56 -13.34 0.22
N LEU A 281 10.16 -14.43 0.90
CA LEU A 281 10.01 -15.75 0.26
C LEU A 281 8.91 -15.72 -0.80
N LYS A 282 7.78 -15.07 -0.51
CA LYS A 282 6.68 -14.91 -1.48
C LYS A 282 7.08 -14.03 -2.67
N LYS A 283 7.88 -12.98 -2.46
CA LYS A 283 8.45 -12.16 -3.55
C LYS A 283 9.33 -13.02 -4.48
N ILE A 284 10.18 -13.87 -3.91
CA ILE A 284 11.01 -14.81 -4.68
C ILE A 284 10.15 -15.78 -5.49
N ASP A 285 9.12 -16.38 -4.88
CA ASP A 285 8.22 -17.31 -5.57
C ASP A 285 7.40 -16.62 -6.66
N PHE A 286 6.92 -15.40 -6.43
CA PHE A 286 6.21 -14.62 -7.44
C PHE A 286 7.12 -14.27 -8.63
N PHE A 287 8.35 -13.82 -8.34
CA PHE A 287 9.36 -13.60 -9.37
C PHE A 287 9.65 -14.86 -10.18
N LYS A 288 9.88 -15.99 -9.49
CA LYS A 288 10.15 -17.28 -10.16
C LYS A 288 9.00 -17.73 -11.06
N ASN A 289 7.75 -17.61 -10.59
CA ASN A 289 6.59 -17.92 -11.40
C ASN A 289 6.53 -17.04 -12.67
N ASN A 290 6.77 -15.75 -12.53
CA ASN A 290 6.81 -14.82 -13.66
C ASN A 290 7.99 -15.08 -14.59
N LEU A 291 9.15 -15.47 -14.07
CA LEU A 291 10.31 -15.88 -14.85
C LEU A 291 10.00 -17.12 -15.69
N ASP A 292 9.34 -18.13 -15.11
CA ASP A 292 8.92 -19.34 -15.83
C ASP A 292 7.93 -19.04 -16.95
N ARG A 293 7.03 -18.08 -16.72
CA ARG A 293 6.11 -17.59 -17.76
C ARG A 293 6.89 -16.89 -18.89
N TYR A 294 7.83 -16.02 -18.52
CA TYR A 294 8.67 -15.29 -19.47
C TYR A 294 9.48 -16.24 -20.34
N LEU A 295 10.13 -17.24 -19.76
CA LEU A 295 10.93 -18.26 -20.46
C LEU A 295 10.09 -19.12 -21.42
N LYS A 296 8.81 -19.31 -21.12
CA LYS A 296 7.83 -20.00 -21.97
C LYS A 296 7.13 -19.07 -22.96
N ASN A 297 7.67 -17.88 -23.21
CA ASN A 297 7.06 -16.84 -24.06
C ASN A 297 5.63 -16.45 -23.65
N LYS A 298 5.23 -16.69 -22.40
CA LYS A 298 3.95 -16.23 -21.85
C LYS A 298 4.11 -14.83 -21.23
N LYS A 299 3.06 -14.05 -21.25
CA LYS A 299 3.06 -12.72 -20.59
C LYS A 299 3.28 -12.90 -19.08
N PRO A 300 4.26 -12.23 -18.46
CA PRO A 300 4.36 -12.14 -17.00
C PRO A 300 3.05 -11.61 -16.40
N LEU A 301 2.75 -12.03 -15.17
CA LEU A 301 1.61 -11.50 -14.43
C LEU A 301 1.88 -10.05 -14.01
N ASN A 302 0.82 -9.32 -13.76
CA ASN A 302 0.87 -7.93 -13.23
C ASN A 302 1.72 -6.97 -14.07
N LEU A 303 1.67 -7.10 -15.41
CA LEU A 303 2.26 -6.07 -16.27
C LEU A 303 1.61 -4.73 -15.99
N VAL A 304 2.43 -3.71 -15.80
CA VAL A 304 1.96 -2.35 -15.54
C VAL A 304 1.33 -1.74 -16.79
N ASN A 305 0.30 -0.95 -16.59
CA ASN A 305 -0.33 -0.16 -17.66
C ASN A 305 0.01 1.31 -17.48
N PHE A 306 1.02 1.78 -18.18
CA PHE A 306 1.49 3.16 -18.06
C PHE A 306 0.45 4.20 -18.49
N LYS A 307 -0.47 3.86 -19.41
CA LYS A 307 -1.55 4.77 -19.80
C LYS A 307 -2.55 5.02 -18.67
N ARG A 308 -2.74 4.03 -17.80
CA ARG A 308 -3.62 4.17 -16.63
C ARG A 308 -2.93 4.80 -15.42
N GLY A 309 -1.59 4.66 -15.30
CA GLY A 309 -0.82 5.14 -14.17
C GLY A 309 -0.98 4.30 -12.89
N TYR A 310 -1.61 3.12 -12.99
CA TYR A 310 -1.79 2.17 -11.87
C TYR A 310 -2.13 0.76 -12.36
#